data_d4d05710fac829540c1f271056d9803f
#
_entry.id   d4d05710fac829540c1f271056d9803f
#
_cell.length_a   1.000
_cell.length_b   1.000
_cell.length_c   1.000
_cell.angle_alpha   90.00
_cell.angle_beta   90.00
_cell.angle_gamma   90.00
#
_symmetry.space_group_name_H-M   'P 1'
#
loop_
_entity.id
_entity.type
_entity.pdbx_description
1 polymer ?
#
loop_
_entity_poly.entity_id
_entity_poly.type
_entity_poly.pdbx_seq_one_letter_code
_entity_poly.pdbx_strand_id
1 'polypeptide(L)'
;MSEGPIPASIRAAVLDRDGNRCAKCAGWRAEGMNLHHRQLRSQGGKNVLSNLISLCGSGTTGCHGWAHRKVADARAIGLIVPSWADPAESPVRTWHGLVLLTDDLANLIRRLAA
;
A
#
# COMPACT_ATOMS: atom_id res chain seq x y z
N MET A 1 3.24 -10.09 17.14
CA MET A 1 3.85 -8.85 17.60
C MET A 1 4.02 -7.87 16.45
N SER A 2 3.80 -6.62 16.74
CA SER A 2 4.03 -5.54 15.79
C SER A 2 5.52 -5.33 15.60
N GLU A 3 5.95 -4.98 14.37
CA GLU A 3 7.34 -4.68 14.06
C GLU A 3 7.78 -3.27 14.51
N GLY A 4 6.90 -2.55 15.20
CA GLY A 4 7.17 -1.18 15.60
C GLY A 4 6.97 -0.19 14.45
N PRO A 5 7.57 1.02 14.55
CA PRO A 5 7.37 2.05 13.52
C PRO A 5 8.03 1.65 12.20
N ILE A 6 7.48 2.19 11.11
CA ILE A 6 8.03 1.97 9.77
C ILE A 6 9.39 2.68 9.69
N PRO A 7 10.47 1.97 9.31
CA PRO A 7 11.77 2.62 9.15
C PRO A 7 11.72 3.76 8.11
N ALA A 8 12.48 4.83 8.37
CA ALA A 8 12.49 6.01 7.51
C ALA A 8 12.90 5.67 6.07
N SER A 9 13.84 4.75 5.88
CA SER A 9 14.27 4.33 4.54
C SER A 9 13.17 3.61 3.77
N ILE A 10 12.37 2.80 4.46
CA ILE A 10 11.22 2.11 3.86
C ILE A 10 10.15 3.12 3.49
N ARG A 11 9.84 4.04 4.40
CA ARG A 11 8.86 5.11 4.13
C ARG A 11 9.25 5.92 2.89
N ALA A 12 10.51 6.34 2.81
CA ALA A 12 11.00 7.12 1.69
C ALA A 12 10.88 6.34 0.37
N ALA A 13 11.23 5.07 0.38
CA ALA A 13 11.14 4.23 -0.82
C ALA A 13 9.69 4.04 -1.29
N VAL A 14 8.75 3.85 -0.36
CA VAL A 14 7.33 3.72 -0.70
C VAL A 14 6.79 5.02 -1.28
N LEU A 15 7.08 6.15 -0.65
CA LEU A 15 6.61 7.45 -1.15
C LEU A 15 7.20 7.77 -2.53
N ASP A 16 8.47 7.49 -2.75
CA ASP A 16 9.11 7.69 -4.04
C ASP A 16 8.49 6.79 -5.11
N ARG A 17 8.31 5.50 -4.80
CA ARG A 17 7.68 4.53 -5.69
C ARG A 17 6.29 5.01 -6.14
N ASP A 18 5.50 5.54 -5.20
CA ASP A 18 4.11 5.94 -5.45
C ASP A 18 4.01 7.40 -5.95
N GLY A 19 5.13 8.06 -6.19
CA GLY A 19 5.19 9.39 -6.79
C GLY A 19 4.80 10.52 -5.85
N ASN A 20 4.90 10.31 -4.54
CA ASN A 20 4.48 11.25 -3.49
C ASN A 20 3.01 11.64 -3.61
N ARG A 21 2.18 10.70 -4.05
CA ARG A 21 0.74 10.88 -4.19
C ARG A 21 0.03 9.60 -3.77
N CYS A 22 -1.29 9.72 -3.58
CA CYS A 22 -2.10 8.55 -3.26
C CYS A 22 -2.01 7.53 -4.39
N ALA A 23 -1.66 6.30 -4.06
CA ALA A 23 -1.52 5.25 -5.06
C ALA A 23 -2.86 4.89 -5.71
N LYS A 24 -3.98 5.09 -5.00
CA LYS A 24 -5.31 4.77 -5.53
C LYS A 24 -5.86 5.90 -6.41
N CYS A 25 -5.95 7.12 -5.88
CA CYS A 25 -6.61 8.22 -6.59
C CYS A 25 -5.64 9.20 -7.27
N ALA A 26 -4.34 9.02 -7.09
CA ALA A 26 -3.27 9.90 -7.57
C ALA A 26 -3.33 11.30 -6.97
N GLY A 27 -4.18 11.53 -5.97
CA GLY A 27 -4.28 12.84 -5.32
C GLY A 27 -3.07 13.12 -4.47
N TRP A 28 -2.75 14.41 -4.35
CA TRP A 28 -1.68 14.89 -3.50
C TRP A 28 -2.28 15.72 -2.37
N ARG A 29 -1.71 15.60 -1.18
CA ARG A 29 -2.15 16.39 -0.03
C ARG A 29 -0.95 17.02 0.64
N ALA A 30 -1.08 18.31 0.96
CA ALA A 30 -0.01 19.08 1.61
C ALA A 30 0.36 18.50 2.99
N GLU A 31 -0.61 17.94 3.71
CA GLU A 31 -0.39 17.30 5.00
C GLU A 31 0.28 15.94 4.90
N GLY A 32 0.56 15.49 3.69
CA GLY A 32 1.29 14.24 3.45
C GLY A 32 0.38 13.05 3.20
N MET A 33 1.02 11.90 3.04
CA MET A 33 0.36 10.63 2.78
C MET A 33 0.52 9.70 3.96
N ASN A 34 -0.48 8.87 4.17
CA ASN A 34 -0.38 7.77 5.13
C ASN A 34 0.16 6.52 4.43
N LEU A 35 1.02 5.78 5.11
CA LEU A 35 1.42 4.46 4.62
C LEU A 35 0.46 3.43 5.18
N HIS A 36 -0.23 2.76 4.28
CA HIS A 36 -1.23 1.75 4.62
C HIS A 36 -0.60 0.36 4.53
N HIS A 37 -0.82 -0.46 5.57
CA HIS A 37 -0.44 -1.86 5.56
C HIS A 37 -1.53 -2.65 4.82
N ARG A 38 -1.21 -3.17 3.65
CA ARG A 38 -2.17 -3.95 2.85
C ARG A 38 -2.60 -5.20 3.60
N GLN A 39 -1.63 -5.95 4.14
CA GLN A 39 -1.89 -6.97 5.14
C GLN A 39 -1.75 -6.30 6.50
N LEU A 40 -2.84 -6.24 7.24
CA LEU A 40 -2.92 -5.47 8.49
C LEU A 40 -1.91 -5.99 9.51
N ARG A 41 -1.40 -5.08 10.36
CA ARG A 41 -0.48 -5.47 11.44
C ARG A 41 -1.09 -6.55 12.33
N SER A 42 -2.38 -6.44 12.62
CA SER A 42 -3.11 -7.43 13.43
C SER A 42 -3.18 -8.80 12.78
N GLN A 43 -2.92 -8.89 11.47
CA GLN A 43 -2.92 -10.13 10.71
C GLN A 43 -1.52 -10.54 10.28
N GLY A 44 -0.50 -10.03 10.95
CA GLY A 44 0.89 -10.38 10.67
C GLY A 44 1.57 -9.54 9.60
N GLY A 45 0.93 -8.46 9.18
CA GLY A 45 1.49 -7.58 8.16
C GLY A 45 2.79 -6.90 8.61
N LYS A 46 3.78 -6.88 7.73
CA LYS A 46 5.13 -6.41 8.03
C LYS A 46 5.41 -5.05 7.40
N ASN A 47 6.46 -4.38 7.91
CA ASN A 47 6.95 -3.11 7.38
C ASN A 47 7.89 -3.35 6.21
N VAL A 48 7.37 -3.96 5.15
CA VAL A 48 8.15 -4.26 3.95
C VAL A 48 7.51 -3.56 2.74
N LEU A 49 8.32 -3.33 1.70
CA LEU A 49 7.92 -2.55 0.53
C LEU A 49 6.65 -3.10 -0.16
N SER A 50 6.55 -4.41 -0.30
CA SER A 50 5.40 -5.05 -0.97
C SER A 50 4.10 -4.90 -0.18
N ASN A 51 4.19 -4.70 1.13
CA ASN A 51 3.01 -4.59 2.00
C ASN A 51 2.56 -3.15 2.25
N LEU A 52 3.40 -2.17 1.96
CA LEU A 52 3.10 -0.77 2.26
C LEU A 52 2.72 -0.02 0.99
N ILE A 53 1.71 0.82 1.10
CA ILE A 53 1.24 1.62 -0.03
C ILE A 53 0.78 2.99 0.48
N SER A 54 1.07 4.02 -0.31
CA SER A 54 0.74 5.40 0.05
C SER A 54 -0.72 5.69 -0.26
N LEU A 55 -1.48 6.11 0.73
CA LEU A 55 -2.90 6.48 0.56
C LEU A 55 -3.18 7.84 1.20
N CYS A 56 -4.05 8.61 0.57
CA CYS A 56 -4.47 9.90 1.11
C CYS A 56 -5.42 9.70 2.29
N GLY A 57 -5.46 10.71 3.17
CA GLY A 57 -6.34 10.72 4.31
C GLY A 57 -5.72 10.08 5.53
N SER A 58 -6.58 9.58 6.40
CA SER A 58 -6.20 8.94 7.67
C SER A 58 -6.87 7.57 7.75
N GLY A 59 -6.77 6.92 8.90
CA GLY A 59 -7.49 5.66 9.11
C GLY A 59 -9.01 5.78 8.99
N THR A 60 -9.54 7.01 9.03
CA THR A 60 -11.00 7.26 8.98
C THR A 60 -11.41 8.16 7.82
N THR A 61 -10.48 8.73 7.06
CA THR A 61 -10.77 9.67 5.97
C THR A 61 -9.98 9.31 4.72
N GLY A 62 -10.39 9.87 3.56
CA GLY A 62 -9.71 9.69 2.29
C GLY A 62 -9.71 8.24 1.81
N CYS A 63 -8.79 7.92 0.92
CA CYS A 63 -8.67 6.56 0.40
C CYS A 63 -8.25 5.56 1.48
N HIS A 64 -7.42 5.99 2.44
CA HIS A 64 -7.03 5.14 3.56
C HIS A 64 -8.25 4.77 4.40
N GLY A 65 -9.09 5.76 4.76
CA GLY A 65 -10.33 5.50 5.50
C GLY A 65 -11.31 4.65 4.70
N TRP A 66 -11.40 4.87 3.39
CA TRP A 66 -12.24 4.06 2.53
C TRP A 66 -11.83 2.58 2.58
N ALA A 67 -10.52 2.30 2.52
CA ALA A 67 -10.04 0.91 2.57
C ALA A 67 -10.42 0.21 3.88
N HIS A 68 -10.45 0.95 4.99
CA HIS A 68 -10.84 0.40 6.29
C HIS A 68 -12.35 0.23 6.44
N ARG A 69 -13.15 1.04 5.75
CA ARG A 69 -14.63 0.94 5.79
C ARG A 69 -15.17 -0.05 4.78
N LYS A 70 -14.57 -0.12 3.59
CA LYS A 70 -15.03 -0.95 2.47
C LYS A 70 -14.06 -2.09 2.22
N VAL A 71 -13.89 -2.94 3.22
CA VAL A 71 -12.87 -3.99 3.21
C VAL A 71 -13.01 -4.94 2.02
N ALA A 72 -14.23 -5.36 1.68
CA ALA A 72 -14.45 -6.26 0.54
C ALA A 72 -14.04 -5.59 -0.78
N ASP A 73 -14.43 -4.32 -0.96
CA ASP A 73 -14.07 -3.57 -2.18
C ASP A 73 -12.56 -3.31 -2.23
N ALA A 74 -11.97 -2.97 -1.09
CA ALA A 74 -10.52 -2.75 -0.99
C ALA A 74 -9.74 -4.04 -1.28
N ARG A 75 -10.23 -5.18 -0.80
CA ARG A 75 -9.63 -6.48 -1.10
C ARG A 75 -9.71 -6.78 -2.60
N ALA A 76 -10.83 -6.46 -3.23
CA ALA A 76 -11.01 -6.71 -4.66
C ALA A 76 -9.98 -5.99 -5.53
N ILE A 77 -9.49 -4.82 -5.10
CA ILE A 77 -8.47 -4.07 -5.83
C ILE A 77 -7.07 -4.20 -5.25
N GLY A 78 -6.89 -5.07 -4.25
CA GLY A 78 -5.57 -5.38 -3.70
C GLY A 78 -5.08 -4.45 -2.60
N LEU A 79 -5.91 -3.53 -2.11
CA LEU A 79 -5.53 -2.65 -1.00
C LEU A 79 -5.61 -3.34 0.35
N ILE A 80 -6.32 -4.46 0.44
CA ILE A 80 -6.36 -5.34 1.61
C ILE A 80 -5.93 -6.72 1.15
N VAL A 81 -4.94 -7.29 1.84
CA VAL A 81 -4.43 -8.63 1.57
C VAL A 81 -4.70 -9.49 2.79
N PRO A 82 -5.37 -10.64 2.64
CA PRO A 82 -5.68 -11.50 3.79
C PRO A 82 -4.42 -12.15 4.38
N SER A 83 -4.54 -12.62 5.61
CA SER A 83 -3.40 -13.16 6.36
C SER A 83 -2.71 -14.37 5.70
N TRP A 84 -3.44 -15.10 4.87
CA TRP A 84 -2.90 -16.30 4.21
C TRP A 84 -2.26 -16.02 2.85
N ALA A 85 -2.31 -14.78 2.36
CA ALA A 85 -1.75 -14.42 1.07
C ALA A 85 -0.46 -13.62 1.23
N ASP A 86 0.39 -13.65 0.21
CA ASP A 86 1.64 -12.92 0.17
C ASP A 86 1.40 -11.57 -0.52
N PRO A 87 1.64 -10.43 0.15
CA PRO A 87 1.48 -9.13 -0.50
C PRO A 87 2.29 -8.97 -1.79
N ALA A 88 3.49 -9.55 -1.86
CA ALA A 88 4.34 -9.46 -3.06
C ALA A 88 3.75 -10.22 -4.26
N GLU A 89 2.85 -11.17 -4.00
CA GLU A 89 2.20 -11.97 -5.05
C GLU A 89 0.75 -11.55 -5.27
N SER A 90 0.29 -10.50 -4.61
CA SER A 90 -1.11 -10.04 -4.65
C SER A 90 -1.20 -8.76 -5.48
N PRO A 91 -1.79 -8.80 -6.68
CA PRO A 91 -1.90 -7.60 -7.51
C PRO A 91 -2.68 -6.49 -6.82
N VAL A 92 -2.31 -5.25 -7.12
CA VAL A 92 -3.01 -4.07 -6.62
C VAL A 92 -3.25 -3.10 -7.78
N ARG A 93 -4.43 -2.52 -7.80
CA ARG A 93 -4.80 -1.51 -8.79
C ARG A 93 -4.39 -0.15 -8.26
N THR A 94 -3.53 0.52 -9.01
CA THR A 94 -3.00 1.84 -8.66
C THR A 94 -3.13 2.78 -9.87
N TRP A 95 -2.72 4.05 -9.70
CA TRP A 95 -2.66 4.97 -10.83
C TRP A 95 -1.59 4.55 -11.85
N HIS A 96 -0.65 3.69 -11.46
CA HIS A 96 0.29 3.05 -12.41
C HIS A 96 -0.39 1.93 -13.23
N GLY A 97 -1.61 1.55 -12.88
CA GLY A 97 -2.30 0.40 -13.43
C GLY A 97 -2.31 -0.78 -12.45
N LEU A 98 -2.58 -1.97 -12.97
CA LEU A 98 -2.54 -3.19 -12.16
C LEU A 98 -1.10 -3.67 -12.07
N VAL A 99 -0.58 -3.77 -10.85
CA VAL A 99 0.84 -4.04 -10.62
C VAL A 99 1.03 -5.03 -9.47
N LEU A 100 2.24 -5.61 -9.42
CA LEU A 100 2.74 -6.26 -8.21
C LEU A 100 3.74 -5.31 -7.57
N LEU A 101 3.65 -5.15 -6.26
CA LEU A 101 4.61 -4.40 -5.46
C LEU A 101 5.65 -5.39 -4.95
N THR A 102 6.92 -5.10 -5.18
CA THR A 102 7.99 -6.02 -4.84
C THR A 102 8.82 -5.52 -3.68
N ASP A 103 9.62 -6.40 -3.10
CA ASP A 103 10.59 -6.04 -2.07
C ASP A 103 11.99 -5.83 -2.65
N ASP A 104 12.11 -5.81 -3.98
CA ASP A 104 13.35 -5.57 -4.68
C ASP A 104 13.56 -4.08 -4.93
N LEU A 105 14.53 -3.48 -4.26
CA LEU A 105 14.83 -2.04 -4.39
C LEU A 105 15.17 -1.62 -5.82
N ALA A 106 15.65 -2.54 -6.64
CA ALA A 106 15.99 -2.25 -8.04
C ALA A 106 14.75 -2.29 -8.95
N ASN A 107 13.64 -2.86 -8.48
CA ASN A 107 12.45 -3.03 -9.32
C ASN A 107 11.20 -3.07 -8.45
N LEU A 108 10.84 -1.93 -7.86
CA LEU A 108 9.77 -1.85 -6.85
C LEU A 108 8.37 -2.12 -7.38
N ILE A 109 8.13 -1.88 -8.65
CA ILE A 109 6.84 -2.13 -9.29
C ILE A 109 7.05 -3.07 -10.47
N ARG A 110 6.22 -4.11 -10.53
CA ARG A 110 6.18 -5.00 -11.69
C ARG A 110 4.80 -4.87 -12.34
N ARG A 111 4.76 -4.29 -13.53
CA ARG A 111 3.51 -4.12 -14.25
C ARG A 111 3.02 -5.46 -14.75
N LEU A 112 1.72 -5.69 -14.63
CA LEU A 112 1.09 -6.88 -15.16
C LEU A 112 0.59 -6.59 -16.56
N ALA A 113 0.69 -7.59 -17.44
CA ALA A 113 0.17 -7.47 -18.80
C ALA A 113 -1.35 -7.28 -18.74
N ALA A 114 -1.84 -6.43 -19.61
CA ALA A 114 -3.28 -6.17 -19.71
C ALA A 114 -4.01 -7.41 -20.25
#